data_4575b43ba064407c9013bdf2e15ab878
#
_entry.id   4575b43ba064407c9013bdf2e15ab878
#
_cell.length_a   1.000
_cell.length_b   1.000
_cell.length_c   1.000
_cell.angle_alpha   90.00
_cell.angle_beta   90.00
_cell.angle_gamma   90.00
#
_symmetry.space_group_name_H-M   'P 1'
#
loop_
_entity.id
_entity.type
_entity.pdbx_description
1 polymer ?
#
loop_
_entity_poly.entity_id
_entity_poly.type
_entity_poly.pdbx_seq_one_letter_code
_entity_poly.pdbx_strand_id
1 'polypeptide(L)'
;KKTAAPQAAAHALCTPVAGDVHPIAEAPDEAFASKMMGDGYFVYPTEETVYAPSDGEVVFVFDTKHAIGMKAADGTEYLLHIGVDTVNLGGKGFEVFVENGQKVKKGDKLMHFDDAFIKANVKSDACLVIFTGLQEGQSIEMEKTGAVKALDEVAKF
;
A
#
# COMPACT_ATOMS: atom_id res chain seq x y z
N LYS A 1 23.43 5.03 -23.36
CA LYS A 1 23.15 4.83 -22.79
C LYS A 1 22.31 4.71 -22.23
N LYS A 2 22.41 4.74 -22.23
CA LYS A 2 21.89 4.57 -21.41
C LYS A 2 20.97 4.36 -20.94
N THR A 3 20.96 4.25 -21.08
CA THR A 3 20.34 4.10 -20.45
C THR A 3 19.35 3.88 -20.03
N ALA A 4 19.47 3.84 -20.18
CA ALA A 4 18.81 3.65 -19.62
C ALA A 4 17.73 3.65 -19.53
N ALA A 5 17.77 3.59 -19.71
CA ALA A 5 17.04 3.64 -19.44
C ALA A 5 16.11 3.57 -19.01
N PRO A 6 16.47 3.76 -19.57
CA PRO A 6 15.37 3.65 -19.03
C PRO A 6 14.70 3.01 -18.30
N GLN A 7 14.98 2.51 -18.14
CA GLN A 7 14.42 1.98 -17.10
C GLN A 7 13.99 2.88 -16.14
N ALA A 8 14.48 3.92 -16.28
CA ALA A 8 14.08 4.92 -15.41
C ALA A 8 12.61 4.96 -15.32
N ALA A 9 12.01 4.61 -16.37
CA ALA A 9 10.59 4.64 -16.33
C ALA A 9 10.01 3.44 -15.70
N ALA A 10 10.82 2.48 -15.38
CA ALA A 10 10.28 1.22 -14.92
C ALA A 10 10.31 1.15 -13.42
N HIS A 11 9.56 2.03 -12.79
CA HIS A 11 9.32 1.93 -11.36
C HIS A 11 8.26 0.87 -11.14
N ALA A 12 8.70 -0.37 -11.02
CA ALA A 12 7.81 -1.50 -10.77
C ALA A 12 7.29 -1.42 -9.34
N LEU A 13 5.98 -1.60 -9.20
CA LEU A 13 5.30 -1.50 -7.93
C LEU A 13 4.67 -2.83 -7.57
N CYS A 14 4.90 -3.27 -6.34
CA CYS A 14 4.47 -4.57 -5.87
C CYS A 14 3.32 -4.42 -4.88
N THR A 15 2.47 -5.45 -4.81
CA THR A 15 1.41 -5.46 -3.82
C THR A 15 1.96 -5.87 -2.46
N PRO A 16 1.59 -5.17 -1.38
CA PRO A 16 2.05 -5.53 -0.03
C PRO A 16 1.32 -6.71 0.57
N VAL A 17 0.21 -7.14 -0.01
CA VAL A 17 -0.61 -8.21 0.54
C VAL A 17 -1.23 -9.03 -0.59
N ALA A 18 -1.43 -10.31 -0.34
CA ALA A 18 -2.10 -11.20 -1.28
C ALA A 18 -3.59 -10.89 -1.31
N GLY A 19 -4.19 -10.97 -2.48
CA GLY A 19 -5.62 -10.77 -2.61
C GLY A 19 -6.02 -10.41 -4.03
N ASP A 20 -7.07 -9.62 -4.14
CA ASP A 20 -7.67 -9.22 -5.41
C ASP A 20 -7.36 -7.74 -5.63
N VAL A 21 -6.45 -7.43 -6.57
CA VAL A 21 -5.95 -6.07 -6.77
C VAL A 21 -6.76 -5.31 -7.82
N HIS A 22 -6.99 -4.03 -7.54
CA HIS A 22 -7.78 -3.13 -8.37
C HIS A 22 -7.14 -1.75 -8.43
N PRO A 23 -7.40 -0.97 -9.49
CA PRO A 23 -6.94 0.43 -9.50
C PRO A 23 -7.68 1.25 -8.45
N ILE A 24 -7.02 2.30 -7.94
CA ILE A 24 -7.58 3.09 -6.84
C ILE A 24 -8.94 3.71 -7.17
N ALA A 25 -9.20 3.98 -8.46
CA ALA A 25 -10.48 4.57 -8.86
C ALA A 25 -11.68 3.69 -8.53
N GLU A 26 -11.45 2.39 -8.30
CA GLU A 26 -12.51 1.44 -7.93
C GLU A 26 -12.66 1.27 -6.42
N ALA A 27 -11.92 2.04 -5.62
CA ALA A 27 -11.94 1.88 -4.17
C ALA A 27 -13.34 2.11 -3.59
N PRO A 28 -13.68 1.41 -2.50
CA PRO A 28 -15.03 1.49 -1.91
C PRO A 28 -15.27 2.75 -1.10
N ASP A 29 -14.41 3.76 -1.21
CA ASP A 29 -14.57 5.02 -0.51
C ASP A 29 -14.19 6.15 -1.45
N GLU A 30 -15.07 7.16 -1.55
CA GLU A 30 -14.90 8.24 -2.52
C GLU A 30 -13.63 9.05 -2.29
N ALA A 31 -13.22 9.26 -1.04
CA ALA A 31 -12.01 10.02 -0.74
C ALA A 31 -10.78 9.37 -1.37
N PHE A 32 -10.76 8.04 -1.47
CA PHE A 32 -9.66 7.32 -2.12
C PHE A 32 -9.90 7.18 -3.62
N ALA A 33 -11.13 6.83 -4.02
CA ALA A 33 -11.45 6.62 -5.43
C ALA A 33 -11.29 7.87 -6.27
N SER A 34 -11.50 9.05 -5.69
CA SER A 34 -11.34 10.32 -6.39
C SER A 34 -9.88 10.71 -6.59
N LYS A 35 -8.96 9.95 -6.00
CA LYS A 35 -7.51 10.23 -6.01
C LYS A 35 -7.15 11.51 -5.25
N MET A 36 -8.06 12.00 -4.42
CA MET A 36 -7.81 13.17 -3.59
C MET A 36 -6.61 12.97 -2.68
N MET A 37 -6.42 11.74 -2.17
CA MET A 37 -5.31 11.40 -1.30
C MET A 37 -4.05 11.02 -2.09
N GLY A 38 -4.19 10.73 -3.38
CA GLY A 38 -3.12 10.30 -4.26
C GLY A 38 -3.57 9.18 -5.16
N ASP A 39 -2.81 8.95 -6.24
CA ASP A 39 -3.06 7.82 -7.14
C ASP A 39 -2.51 6.54 -6.50
N GLY A 40 -2.97 5.38 -6.97
CA GLY A 40 -2.49 4.14 -6.42
C GLY A 40 -3.35 2.95 -6.83
N TYR A 41 -3.38 1.96 -5.96
CA TYR A 41 -4.18 0.75 -6.14
C TYR A 41 -4.58 0.21 -4.78
N PHE A 42 -5.48 -0.76 -4.78
CA PHE A 42 -5.87 -1.40 -3.53
C PHE A 42 -6.10 -2.89 -3.74
N VAL A 43 -6.14 -3.63 -2.64
CA VAL A 43 -6.27 -5.08 -2.65
C VAL A 43 -7.36 -5.46 -1.65
N TYR A 44 -8.31 -6.29 -2.09
CA TYR A 44 -9.18 -6.98 -1.14
C TYR A 44 -8.39 -8.20 -0.65
N PRO A 45 -7.96 -8.23 0.61
CA PRO A 45 -6.98 -9.22 1.05
C PRO A 45 -7.55 -10.62 1.18
N THR A 46 -6.72 -11.61 0.86
CA THR A 46 -7.01 -13.02 1.13
C THR A 46 -6.07 -13.56 2.20
N GLU A 47 -5.13 -12.75 2.67
CA GLU A 47 -4.22 -13.07 3.77
C GLU A 47 -4.12 -11.86 4.67
N GLU A 48 -3.54 -12.04 5.84
CA GLU A 48 -3.62 -11.04 6.91
C GLU A 48 -2.27 -10.41 7.28
N THR A 49 -1.25 -10.62 6.47
CA THR A 49 0.06 -10.00 6.72
C THR A 49 0.39 -9.02 5.61
N VAL A 50 0.86 -7.84 6.01
CA VAL A 50 1.32 -6.80 5.10
C VAL A 50 2.84 -6.81 5.09
N TYR A 51 3.41 -6.92 3.89
CA TYR A 51 4.86 -6.97 3.69
C TYR A 51 5.36 -5.67 3.06
N ALA A 52 6.62 -5.31 3.30
CA ALA A 52 7.22 -4.16 2.65
C ALA A 52 7.27 -4.41 1.14
N PRO A 53 6.61 -3.59 0.33
CA PRO A 53 6.57 -3.82 -1.11
C PRO A 53 7.84 -3.34 -1.82
N SER A 54 8.75 -2.71 -1.10
CA SER A 54 10.01 -2.23 -1.65
C SER A 54 11.04 -2.14 -0.53
N ASP A 55 12.32 -2.09 -0.91
CA ASP A 55 13.36 -1.65 0.00
C ASP A 55 13.13 -0.18 0.32
N GLY A 56 13.44 0.23 1.54
CA GLY A 56 13.30 1.61 1.92
C GLY A 56 13.24 1.79 3.42
N GLU A 57 12.39 2.72 3.86
CA GLU A 57 12.26 2.96 5.30
C GLU A 57 10.83 3.30 5.68
N VAL A 58 10.53 3.03 6.96
CA VAL A 58 9.26 3.41 7.57
C VAL A 58 9.39 4.87 7.99
N VAL A 59 8.56 5.73 7.39
CA VAL A 59 8.57 7.16 7.73
C VAL A 59 7.74 7.39 8.99
N PHE A 60 6.56 6.78 9.05
CA PHE A 60 5.64 7.05 10.14
C PHE A 60 4.64 5.93 10.31
N VAL A 61 4.48 5.45 11.55
CA VAL A 61 3.42 4.50 11.91
C VAL A 61 2.35 5.30 12.63
N PHE A 62 1.11 5.25 12.15
CA PHE A 62 0.00 5.95 12.79
C PHE A 62 -0.28 5.34 14.17
N ASP A 63 -0.65 6.17 15.13
CA ASP A 63 -0.95 5.70 16.50
C ASP A 63 -2.07 4.67 16.49
N THR A 64 -3.00 4.81 15.56
CA THR A 64 -4.13 3.87 15.39
C THR A 64 -3.75 2.63 14.58
N LYS A 65 -2.49 2.50 14.19
CA LYS A 65 -1.85 1.30 13.61
C LYS A 65 -2.41 0.83 12.27
N HIS A 66 -3.39 1.51 11.72
CA HIS A 66 -4.02 1.10 10.46
C HIS A 66 -3.27 1.60 9.23
N ALA A 67 -2.31 2.50 9.41
CA ALA A 67 -1.60 3.10 8.29
C ALA A 67 -0.12 3.28 8.60
N ILE A 68 0.70 3.10 7.57
CA ILE A 68 2.15 3.25 7.67
C ILE A 68 2.61 4.06 6.45
N GLY A 69 3.27 5.19 6.72
CA GLY A 69 3.93 5.98 5.67
C GLY A 69 5.29 5.39 5.36
N MET A 70 5.59 5.22 4.07
CA MET A 70 6.79 4.57 3.60
C MET A 70 7.54 5.45 2.62
N LYS A 71 8.85 5.25 2.53
CA LYS A 71 9.67 5.87 1.51
C LYS A 71 10.57 4.80 0.92
N ALA A 72 10.39 4.52 -0.38
CA ALA A 72 11.20 3.54 -1.07
C ALA A 72 12.64 4.02 -1.23
N ALA A 73 13.56 3.10 -1.51
CA ALA A 73 14.98 3.43 -1.65
C ALA A 73 15.23 4.45 -2.77
N ASP A 74 14.36 4.49 -3.78
CA ASP A 74 14.49 5.46 -4.89
C ASP A 74 13.86 6.82 -4.55
N GLY A 75 13.33 7.00 -3.34
CA GLY A 75 12.73 8.25 -2.90
C GLY A 75 11.22 8.33 -3.03
N THR A 76 10.60 7.32 -3.64
CA THR A 76 9.14 7.31 -3.83
C THR A 76 8.44 7.20 -2.48
N GLU A 77 7.51 8.13 -2.21
CA GLU A 77 6.74 8.13 -0.96
C GLU A 77 5.36 7.56 -1.19
N TYR A 78 4.93 6.70 -0.29
CA TYR A 78 3.60 6.10 -0.38
C TYR A 78 3.08 5.75 1.00
N LEU A 79 1.77 5.58 1.07
CA LEU A 79 1.06 5.26 2.30
C LEU A 79 0.39 3.91 2.14
N LEU A 80 0.60 3.03 3.11
CA LEU A 80 -0.13 1.78 3.21
C LEU A 80 -1.27 2.00 4.20
N HIS A 81 -2.51 1.92 3.73
CA HIS A 81 -3.70 2.21 4.53
C HIS A 81 -4.59 0.98 4.54
N ILE A 82 -4.69 0.33 5.68
CA ILE A 82 -5.35 -0.96 5.80
C ILE A 82 -6.79 -0.76 6.27
N GLY A 83 -7.73 -1.04 5.37
CA GLY A 83 -9.14 -0.88 5.61
C GLY A 83 -9.62 0.55 5.42
N VAL A 84 -10.95 0.71 5.33
CA VAL A 84 -11.60 2.02 5.23
C VAL A 84 -12.28 2.30 6.56
N ASP A 85 -12.07 3.50 7.10
CA ASP A 85 -12.57 3.92 8.42
C ASP A 85 -11.92 3.19 9.59
N THR A 86 -10.82 2.51 9.36
CA THR A 86 -10.13 1.73 10.40
C THR A 86 -9.47 2.61 11.45
N VAL A 87 -9.32 3.90 11.20
CA VAL A 87 -8.87 4.85 12.22
C VAL A 87 -9.80 4.78 13.45
N ASN A 88 -11.07 4.48 13.25
CA ASN A 88 -12.06 4.43 14.32
C ASN A 88 -11.89 3.22 15.25
N LEU A 89 -11.04 2.26 14.88
CA LEU A 89 -10.80 1.08 15.69
C LEU A 89 -9.80 1.34 16.83
N GLY A 90 -9.11 2.47 16.80
CA GLY A 90 -8.17 2.84 17.86
C GLY A 90 -7.01 1.87 18.01
N GLY A 91 -6.62 1.20 16.94
CA GLY A 91 -5.52 0.25 16.95
C GLY A 91 -5.95 -1.19 17.16
N LYS A 92 -7.21 -1.45 17.46
CA LYS A 92 -7.69 -2.82 17.64
C LYS A 92 -7.71 -3.55 16.32
N GLY A 93 -7.26 -4.79 16.33
CA GLY A 93 -7.20 -5.61 15.13
C GLY A 93 -5.89 -5.48 14.36
N PHE A 94 -4.94 -4.68 14.84
CA PHE A 94 -3.66 -4.48 14.18
C PHE A 94 -2.49 -4.78 15.10
N GLU A 95 -1.48 -5.45 14.55
CA GLU A 95 -0.21 -5.66 15.24
C GLU A 95 0.89 -5.20 14.30
N VAL A 96 1.60 -4.14 14.69
CA VAL A 96 2.65 -3.54 13.85
C VAL A 96 4.01 -4.02 14.34
N PHE A 97 4.86 -4.44 13.41
CA PHE A 97 6.19 -5.02 13.72
C PHE A 97 7.34 -4.05 13.50
N VAL A 98 7.05 -2.85 13.04
CA VAL A 98 8.07 -1.85 12.69
C VAL A 98 7.82 -0.54 13.40
N GLU A 99 8.82 0.35 13.39
CA GLU A 99 8.69 1.65 14.05
C GLU A 99 9.22 2.76 13.13
N ASN A 100 8.91 3.98 13.50
CA ASN A 100 9.34 5.16 12.73
C ASN A 100 10.84 5.13 12.52
N GLY A 101 11.27 5.38 11.29
CA GLY A 101 12.68 5.45 10.95
C GLY A 101 13.35 4.12 10.67
N GLN A 102 12.66 3.02 10.83
CA GLN A 102 13.24 1.70 10.62
C GLN A 102 13.48 1.44 9.13
N LYS A 103 14.68 0.96 8.81
CA LYS A 103 14.98 0.52 7.44
C LYS A 103 14.41 -0.86 7.23
N VAL A 104 13.87 -1.09 6.04
CA VAL A 104 13.24 -2.36 5.68
C VAL A 104 13.70 -2.81 4.31
N LYS A 105 13.60 -4.11 4.07
CA LYS A 105 13.84 -4.71 2.77
C LYS A 105 12.53 -5.25 2.24
N LYS A 106 12.39 -5.27 0.93
CA LYS A 106 11.22 -5.87 0.28
C LYS A 106 10.98 -7.26 0.88
N GLY A 107 9.75 -7.49 1.33
CA GLY A 107 9.38 -8.76 1.93
C GLY A 107 9.42 -8.81 3.45
N ASP A 108 9.96 -7.77 4.10
CA ASP A 108 9.91 -7.71 5.56
C ASP A 108 8.46 -7.55 6.02
N LYS A 109 8.09 -8.22 7.11
CA LYS A 109 6.74 -8.10 7.65
C LYS A 109 6.56 -6.74 8.31
N LEU A 110 5.52 -6.02 7.92
CA LEU A 110 5.21 -4.71 8.48
C LEU A 110 4.13 -4.79 9.55
N MET A 111 3.08 -5.54 9.29
CA MET A 111 1.98 -5.68 10.24
C MET A 111 1.15 -6.92 9.95
N HIS A 112 0.40 -7.34 10.97
CA HIS A 112 -0.63 -8.35 10.88
C HIS A 112 -1.96 -7.69 11.24
N PHE A 113 -3.04 -8.04 10.54
CA PHE A 113 -4.36 -7.50 10.85
C PHE A 113 -5.38 -8.63 10.93
N ASP A 114 -6.41 -8.40 11.73
CA ASP A 114 -7.51 -9.36 11.92
C ASP A 114 -8.62 -8.99 10.93
N ASP A 115 -8.64 -9.66 9.79
CA ASP A 115 -9.54 -9.31 8.70
C ASP A 115 -11.00 -9.48 9.08
N ALA A 116 -11.34 -10.54 9.81
CA ALA A 116 -12.72 -10.76 10.24
C ALA A 116 -13.18 -9.63 11.16
N PHE A 117 -12.33 -9.18 12.07
CA PHE A 117 -12.65 -8.09 12.97
C PHE A 117 -12.86 -6.79 12.19
N ILE A 118 -11.99 -6.52 11.23
CA ILE A 118 -12.10 -5.32 10.39
C ILE A 118 -13.43 -5.34 9.63
N LYS A 119 -13.73 -6.44 8.96
CA LYS A 119 -14.96 -6.54 8.17
C LYS A 119 -16.22 -6.41 9.03
N ALA A 120 -16.15 -6.85 10.28
CA ALA A 120 -17.29 -6.77 11.17
C ALA A 120 -17.54 -5.37 11.74
N ASN A 121 -16.53 -4.49 11.70
CA ASN A 121 -16.58 -3.23 12.44
C ASN A 121 -16.42 -1.97 11.58
N VAL A 122 -15.97 -2.08 10.33
CA VAL A 122 -15.80 -0.91 9.48
C VAL A 122 -16.32 -1.18 8.07
N LYS A 123 -16.28 -0.13 7.25
CA LYS A 123 -16.87 -0.14 5.92
C LYS A 123 -16.24 -1.17 4.98
N SER A 124 -14.92 -1.35 5.03
CA SER A 124 -14.24 -2.25 4.11
C SER A 124 -12.88 -2.65 4.65
N ASP A 125 -12.42 -3.83 4.24
CA ASP A 125 -11.08 -4.33 4.53
C ASP A 125 -10.08 -4.01 3.41
N ALA A 126 -10.46 -3.21 2.43
CA ALA A 126 -9.58 -2.88 1.31
C ALA A 126 -8.24 -2.34 1.84
N CYS A 127 -7.15 -2.93 1.35
CA CYS A 127 -5.80 -2.50 1.70
C CYS A 127 -5.31 -1.58 0.60
N LEU A 128 -5.12 -0.29 0.93
CA LEU A 128 -4.84 0.72 -0.08
C LEU A 128 -3.35 1.09 -0.09
N VAL A 129 -2.82 1.24 -1.30
CA VAL A 129 -1.46 1.74 -1.51
C VAL A 129 -1.60 3.07 -2.23
N ILE A 130 -1.25 4.15 -1.56
CA ILE A 130 -1.50 5.51 -2.05
C ILE A 130 -0.17 6.22 -2.22
N PHE A 131 0.12 6.67 -3.43
CA PHE A 131 1.38 7.33 -3.75
C PHE A 131 1.22 8.83 -3.55
N THR A 132 1.80 9.33 -2.47
CA THR A 132 1.62 10.71 -2.03
C THR A 132 2.65 11.65 -2.61
N GLY A 133 3.71 11.12 -3.19
CA GLY A 133 4.83 11.91 -3.69
C GLY A 133 5.04 11.89 -5.19
N LEU A 134 4.04 11.50 -5.98
CA LEU A 134 4.18 11.52 -7.42
C LEU A 134 4.30 12.94 -7.94
N GLN A 135 5.17 13.10 -8.94
CA GLN A 135 5.35 14.40 -9.57
C GLN A 135 4.27 14.63 -10.62
N GLU A 136 4.09 15.89 -10.98
CA GLU A 136 3.13 16.25 -12.01
C GLU A 136 3.43 15.47 -13.30
N GLY A 137 2.38 14.92 -13.90
CA GLY A 137 2.53 14.13 -15.12
C GLY A 137 2.74 12.63 -14.85
N GLN A 138 3.05 12.25 -13.63
CA GLN A 138 3.16 10.84 -13.27
C GLN A 138 1.80 10.28 -12.84
N SER A 139 1.53 9.06 -13.26
CA SER A 139 0.32 8.36 -12.83
C SER A 139 0.62 6.88 -12.70
N ILE A 140 -0.18 6.21 -11.88
CA ILE A 140 -0.02 4.77 -11.67
C ILE A 140 -0.72 4.03 -12.81
N GLU A 141 0.05 3.15 -13.49
CA GLU A 141 -0.50 2.29 -14.53
C GLU A 141 -0.57 0.87 -14.01
N MET A 142 -1.77 0.31 -14.00
CA MET A 142 -1.94 -1.08 -13.57
C MET A 142 -1.45 -2.02 -14.66
N GLU A 143 -0.64 -3.01 -14.26
CA GLU A 143 -0.15 -4.05 -15.16
C GLU A 143 -0.86 -5.37 -14.90
N LYS A 144 -1.47 -5.52 -13.73
CA LYS A 144 -2.17 -6.73 -13.35
C LYS A 144 -3.31 -6.36 -12.45
N THR A 145 -4.47 -6.96 -12.66
CA THR A 145 -5.62 -6.84 -11.76
C THR A 145 -6.12 -8.24 -11.44
N GLY A 146 -6.92 -8.35 -10.38
CA GLY A 146 -7.44 -9.65 -9.96
C GLY A 146 -6.51 -10.33 -8.95
N ALA A 147 -6.54 -11.65 -8.94
CA ALA A 147 -5.86 -12.45 -7.91
C ALA A 147 -4.34 -12.34 -8.02
N VAL A 148 -3.70 -11.96 -6.92
CA VAL A 148 -2.24 -11.82 -6.84
C VAL A 148 -1.73 -12.37 -5.52
N LYS A 149 -0.46 -12.71 -5.50
CA LYS A 149 0.26 -13.08 -4.28
C LYS A 149 0.97 -11.86 -3.74
N ALA A 150 1.28 -11.87 -2.44
CA ALA A 150 2.06 -10.79 -1.85
C ALA A 150 3.35 -10.60 -2.65
N LEU A 151 3.72 -9.34 -2.88
CA LEU A 151 4.93 -8.92 -3.57
C LEU A 151 4.94 -9.14 -5.09
N ASP A 152 3.84 -9.63 -5.67
CA ASP A 152 3.71 -9.63 -7.13
C ASP A 152 3.78 -8.20 -7.65
N GLU A 153 4.41 -8.03 -8.81
CA GLU A 153 4.41 -6.73 -9.49
C GLU A 153 3.04 -6.50 -10.11
N VAL A 154 2.42 -5.38 -9.78
CA VAL A 154 1.03 -5.13 -10.19
C VAL A 154 0.86 -3.82 -10.95
N ALA A 155 1.82 -2.92 -10.87
CA ALA A 155 1.68 -1.59 -11.44
C ALA A 155 3.05 -0.97 -11.69
N LYS A 156 3.03 0.20 -12.31
CA LYS A 156 4.25 1.00 -12.55
C LYS A 156 3.89 2.47 -12.67
N PHE A 157 4.89 3.31 -12.65
CA PHE A 157 4.71 4.72 -12.99
C PHE A 157 5.93 5.30 -13.68
#